data_5a0205b9b826c34aad4cabc5b32b0850
#
_entry.id   5a0205b9b826c34aad4cabc5b32b0850
#
_cell.length_a   1.000
_cell.length_b   1.000
_cell.length_c   1.000
_cell.angle_alpha   90.00
_cell.angle_beta   90.00
_cell.angle_gamma   90.00
#
_symmetry.space_group_name_H-M   'P 1'
#
loop_
_entity.id
_entity.type
_entity.pdbx_description
1 polymer ?
#
loop_
_entity_poly.entity_id
_entity_poly.type
_entity_poly.pdbx_seq_one_letter_code
_entity_poly.pdbx_strand_id
1 'polypeptide(L)'
;MSLYSFYRISKPSQGKVAPENISREYKRLRDRTFWGVTGAYALFYVCRMAMSVVKQPLIDGDILSAAQLGLIGSAFYFVYAFGKFANGFIADYCNIRRFMATGLMVSTVINLLMGVLGLLRGWWGMSSTLLFLVFAVVWGINGYCQSMGAPPGVISLSRWFPLNRRGTFYSILSATPYLGKSLSVFFLGLVVGWIGWEYGFIFSAIAGVIGSAVILILVSDTPESCGLPSVQELSGEEPRNTDSMPTKELQKMVVRHPGIWIIALSSAFVYITQHAVSEWGVLFLQKGKGYSLSSATQIIAFSEAFGIAGTVLAGWLSDRVFKGNRFVPVLISGLACLASLAAFLLTSGGYVLNIVYVAVFSLAIGVVYCTVAGLMALDIVPRKATGAALGMVGLASYVAAGIQNAVSGFMIGGNDFDFTPVSLFWLVSCLLSFLIPVLSWKLLKSH
;
A
#
# COMPACT_ATOMS: atom_id res chain seq x y z
N MET A 1 23.94 17.21 -16.84
CA MET A 1 23.98 16.24 -15.72
C MET A 1 23.27 14.98 -16.19
N SER A 2 23.88 13.79 -16.21
CA SER A 2 23.19 12.59 -16.67
C SER A 2 22.13 12.18 -15.64
N LEU A 3 20.98 11.60 -16.08
CA LEU A 3 19.93 11.08 -15.20
C LEU A 3 20.51 10.15 -14.11
N TYR A 4 21.48 9.34 -14.48
CA TYR A 4 22.18 8.45 -13.56
C TYR A 4 22.89 9.21 -12.41
N SER A 5 23.57 10.32 -12.71
CA SER A 5 24.27 11.13 -11.70
C SER A 5 23.29 11.85 -10.75
N PHE A 6 22.09 12.17 -11.24
CA PHE A 6 21.03 12.78 -10.42
C PHE A 6 20.50 11.82 -9.35
N TYR A 7 20.27 10.56 -9.69
CA TYR A 7 19.70 9.59 -8.74
C TYR A 7 20.74 8.87 -7.88
N ARG A 8 22.02 9.02 -8.13
CA ARG A 8 23.06 8.33 -7.35
C ARG A 8 23.00 8.73 -5.87
N ILE A 9 23.29 7.76 -4.98
CA ILE A 9 23.46 7.99 -3.53
C ILE A 9 24.37 9.21 -3.30
N SER A 10 23.98 10.04 -2.36
CA SER A 10 24.75 11.26 -2.02
C SER A 10 26.14 10.92 -1.54
N LYS A 11 27.13 11.65 -2.05
CA LYS A 11 28.51 11.52 -1.57
C LYS A 11 28.60 12.03 -0.12
N PRO A 12 29.53 11.48 0.69
CA PRO A 12 29.84 12.02 2.01
C PRO A 12 30.18 13.52 1.93
N SER A 13 29.69 14.28 2.90
CA SER A 13 30.00 15.71 3.00
C SER A 13 31.50 15.92 3.33
N GLN A 14 32.10 16.93 2.73
CA GLN A 14 33.48 17.35 3.10
C GLN A 14 33.54 18.02 4.48
N GLY A 15 32.45 18.71 4.88
CA GLY A 15 32.33 19.30 6.22
C GLY A 15 31.86 18.25 7.22
N LYS A 16 32.68 18.01 8.26
CA LYS A 16 32.31 17.10 9.36
C LYS A 16 31.66 17.90 10.50
N VAL A 17 30.64 17.29 11.10
CA VAL A 17 30.02 17.83 12.33
C VAL A 17 31.02 17.72 13.48
N ALA A 18 31.12 18.77 14.31
CA ALA A 18 32.00 18.75 15.48
C ALA A 18 31.64 17.59 16.43
N PRO A 19 32.61 16.87 17.00
CA PRO A 19 32.36 15.64 17.79
C PRO A 19 31.32 15.83 18.90
N GLU A 20 31.31 16.97 19.56
CA GLU A 20 30.36 17.34 20.61
C GLU A 20 28.90 17.43 20.13
N ASN A 21 28.68 17.72 18.86
CA ASN A 21 27.34 17.91 18.27
C ASN A 21 26.84 16.67 17.52
N ILE A 22 27.65 15.65 17.31
CA ILE A 22 27.30 14.47 16.51
C ILE A 22 26.00 13.81 17.01
N SER A 23 25.90 13.51 18.30
CA SER A 23 24.73 12.82 18.87
C SER A 23 23.43 13.62 18.70
N ARG A 24 23.51 14.94 18.91
CA ARG A 24 22.36 15.86 18.79
C ARG A 24 21.90 15.99 17.33
N GLU A 25 22.84 16.24 16.42
CA GLU A 25 22.52 16.41 15.00
C GLU A 25 22.06 15.09 14.36
N TYR A 26 22.67 13.96 14.72
CA TYR A 26 22.21 12.65 14.29
C TYR A 26 20.76 12.39 14.69
N LYS A 27 20.41 12.58 15.96
CA LYS A 27 19.03 12.39 16.43
C LYS A 27 18.05 13.31 15.70
N ARG A 28 18.38 14.60 15.55
CA ARG A 28 17.57 15.59 14.85
C ARG A 28 17.32 15.21 13.38
N LEU A 29 18.37 14.87 12.64
CA LEU A 29 18.29 14.56 11.22
C LEU A 29 17.62 13.20 10.97
N ARG A 30 17.88 12.22 11.83
CA ARG A 30 17.21 10.92 11.81
C ARG A 30 15.69 11.06 11.99
N ASP A 31 15.27 11.74 13.06
CA ASP A 31 13.85 11.90 13.39
C ASP A 31 13.15 12.75 12.32
N ARG A 32 13.79 13.80 11.83
CA ARG A 32 13.31 14.62 10.72
C ARG A 32 13.15 13.81 9.43
N THR A 33 14.12 12.98 9.08
CA THR A 33 14.06 12.10 7.89
C THR A 33 12.96 11.07 8.05
N PHE A 34 12.84 10.42 9.21
CA PHE A 34 11.82 9.42 9.46
C PHE A 34 10.40 9.98 9.34
N TRP A 35 10.11 11.08 10.02
CA TRP A 35 8.78 11.69 9.95
C TRP A 35 8.51 12.33 8.59
N GLY A 36 9.53 12.84 7.91
CA GLY A 36 9.42 13.32 6.54
C GLY A 36 9.03 12.22 5.57
N VAL A 37 9.68 11.07 5.63
CA VAL A 37 9.37 9.88 4.81
C VAL A 37 7.97 9.35 5.15
N THR A 38 7.65 9.18 6.44
CA THR A 38 6.38 8.64 6.91
C THR A 38 5.21 9.53 6.51
N GLY A 39 5.30 10.85 6.76
CA GLY A 39 4.26 11.81 6.40
C GLY A 39 4.06 11.92 4.89
N ALA A 40 5.15 11.98 4.13
CA ALA A 40 5.06 12.01 2.67
C ALA A 40 4.47 10.70 2.11
N TYR A 41 4.78 9.55 2.71
CA TYR A 41 4.22 8.27 2.28
C TYR A 41 2.70 8.20 2.53
N ALA A 42 2.19 8.83 3.59
CA ALA A 42 0.75 9.00 3.77
C ALA A 42 0.13 9.83 2.62
N LEU A 43 0.82 10.88 2.15
CA LEU A 43 0.35 11.73 1.04
C LEU A 43 0.43 11.03 -0.33
N PHE A 44 1.31 10.02 -0.50
CA PHE A 44 1.23 9.12 -1.66
C PHE A 44 -0.14 8.44 -1.75
N TYR A 45 -0.73 8.05 -0.61
CA TYR A 45 -2.04 7.41 -0.60
C TYR A 45 -3.17 8.36 -0.99
N VAL A 46 -3.06 9.67 -0.74
CA VAL A 46 -4.04 10.65 -1.24
C VAL A 46 -4.08 10.63 -2.77
N CYS A 47 -2.91 10.66 -3.42
CA CYS A 47 -2.81 10.57 -4.89
C CYS A 47 -3.26 9.21 -5.45
N ARG A 48 -3.26 8.16 -4.63
CA ARG A 48 -3.66 6.80 -5.01
C ARG A 48 -5.16 6.55 -4.90
N MET A 49 -5.78 7.10 -3.84
CA MET A 49 -7.17 6.78 -3.50
C MET A 49 -8.20 7.61 -4.27
N ALA A 50 -7.77 8.64 -5.02
CA ALA A 50 -8.67 9.48 -5.79
C ALA A 50 -9.61 8.68 -6.70
N MET A 51 -9.08 7.71 -7.47
CA MET A 51 -9.86 6.87 -8.36
C MET A 51 -10.93 6.05 -7.62
N SER A 52 -10.67 5.57 -6.41
CA SER A 52 -11.64 4.78 -5.64
C SER A 52 -12.85 5.58 -5.23
N VAL A 53 -12.68 6.86 -4.90
CA VAL A 53 -13.75 7.76 -4.43
C VAL A 53 -14.59 8.30 -5.58
N VAL A 54 -13.98 8.52 -6.77
CA VAL A 54 -14.68 9.09 -7.92
C VAL A 54 -15.44 8.08 -8.77
N LYS A 55 -15.37 6.78 -8.46
CA LYS A 55 -16.03 5.73 -9.26
C LYS A 55 -17.52 5.99 -9.47
N GLN A 56 -18.26 6.24 -8.39
CA GLN A 56 -19.69 6.43 -8.50
C GLN A 56 -20.08 7.70 -9.28
N PRO A 57 -19.53 8.89 -9.01
CA PRO A 57 -19.82 10.09 -9.83
C PRO A 57 -19.54 9.88 -11.32
N LEU A 58 -18.50 9.10 -11.68
CA LEU A 58 -18.20 8.79 -13.08
C LEU A 58 -19.24 7.86 -13.70
N ILE A 59 -19.80 6.93 -12.92
CA ILE A 59 -20.86 6.02 -13.36
C ILE A 59 -22.19 6.79 -13.46
N ASP A 60 -22.57 7.57 -12.45
CA ASP A 60 -23.83 8.30 -12.42
C ASP A 60 -23.92 9.38 -13.50
N GLY A 61 -22.78 9.92 -13.90
CA GLY A 61 -22.68 10.86 -15.01
C GLY A 61 -22.60 10.21 -16.39
N ASP A 62 -22.79 8.89 -16.51
CA ASP A 62 -22.62 8.11 -17.76
C ASP A 62 -21.28 8.38 -18.47
N ILE A 63 -20.22 8.67 -17.67
CA ILE A 63 -18.90 9.01 -18.18
C ILE A 63 -18.11 7.75 -18.46
N LEU A 64 -18.05 6.85 -17.46
CA LEU A 64 -17.32 5.57 -17.52
C LEU A 64 -18.15 4.48 -16.83
N SER A 65 -18.14 3.29 -17.44
CA SER A 65 -18.79 2.12 -16.84
C SER A 65 -17.97 1.52 -15.69
N ALA A 66 -18.61 0.71 -14.82
CA ALA A 66 -17.92 -0.02 -13.76
C ALA A 66 -16.82 -0.95 -14.31
N ALA A 67 -17.05 -1.58 -15.47
CA ALA A 67 -16.07 -2.41 -16.15
C ALA A 67 -14.82 -1.58 -16.57
N GLN A 68 -15.03 -0.42 -17.17
CA GLN A 68 -13.94 0.49 -17.56
C GLN A 68 -13.13 0.97 -16.33
N LEU A 69 -13.82 1.33 -15.25
CA LEU A 69 -13.17 1.73 -13.99
C LEU A 69 -12.40 0.57 -13.35
N GLY A 70 -12.91 -0.66 -13.45
CA GLY A 70 -12.18 -1.86 -13.05
C GLY A 70 -10.89 -2.07 -13.84
N LEU A 71 -10.95 -1.88 -15.17
CA LEU A 71 -9.77 -1.98 -16.04
C LEU A 71 -8.73 -0.88 -15.76
N ILE A 72 -9.17 0.36 -15.49
CA ILE A 72 -8.27 1.45 -15.09
C ILE A 72 -7.56 1.09 -13.78
N GLY A 73 -8.30 0.58 -12.78
CA GLY A 73 -7.72 0.11 -11.52
C GLY A 73 -6.74 -1.04 -11.72
N SER A 74 -7.07 -1.98 -12.62
CA SER A 74 -6.17 -3.10 -12.99
C SER A 74 -4.88 -2.63 -13.61
N ALA A 75 -4.94 -1.69 -14.56
CA ALA A 75 -3.76 -1.10 -15.19
C ALA A 75 -2.82 -0.52 -14.13
N PHE A 76 -3.35 0.20 -13.14
CA PHE A 76 -2.59 0.71 -12.02
C PHE A 76 -1.87 -0.42 -11.27
N TYR A 77 -2.59 -1.45 -10.83
CA TYR A 77 -2.03 -2.48 -9.97
C TYR A 77 -1.04 -3.40 -10.67
N PHE A 78 -1.25 -3.73 -11.96
CA PHE A 78 -0.29 -4.51 -12.72
C PHE A 78 1.02 -3.75 -12.93
N VAL A 79 0.93 -2.47 -13.30
CA VAL A 79 2.12 -1.63 -13.47
C VAL A 79 2.80 -1.36 -12.12
N TYR A 80 2.03 -1.18 -11.05
CA TYR A 80 2.55 -1.07 -9.69
C TYR A 80 3.30 -2.33 -9.25
N ALA A 81 2.77 -3.52 -9.53
CA ALA A 81 3.40 -4.79 -9.18
C ALA A 81 4.78 -4.92 -9.82
N PHE A 82 4.86 -4.65 -11.13
CA PHE A 82 6.12 -4.59 -11.87
C PHE A 82 7.05 -3.50 -11.33
N GLY A 83 6.51 -2.29 -11.14
CA GLY A 83 7.24 -1.16 -10.60
C GLY A 83 7.80 -1.44 -9.20
N LYS A 84 7.03 -2.08 -8.32
CA LYS A 84 7.48 -2.43 -6.97
C LYS A 84 8.67 -3.39 -7.00
N PHE A 85 8.64 -4.36 -7.91
CA PHE A 85 9.77 -5.26 -8.13
C PHE A 85 10.99 -4.49 -8.65
N ALA A 86 10.86 -3.79 -9.77
CA ALA A 86 11.97 -3.07 -10.40
C ALA A 86 12.53 -1.96 -9.48
N ASN A 87 11.68 -1.13 -8.90
CA ASN A 87 12.06 -0.03 -8.03
C ASN A 87 12.65 -0.50 -6.69
N GLY A 88 12.34 -1.72 -6.23
CA GLY A 88 13.00 -2.33 -5.09
C GLY A 88 14.51 -2.50 -5.30
N PHE A 89 14.91 -2.98 -6.48
CA PHE A 89 16.32 -3.13 -6.84
C PHE A 89 16.99 -1.78 -7.16
N ILE A 90 16.29 -0.91 -7.89
CA ILE A 90 16.83 0.39 -8.31
C ILE A 90 17.07 1.31 -7.10
N ALA A 91 16.14 1.31 -6.14
CA ALA A 91 16.19 2.21 -4.98
C ALA A 91 17.40 1.98 -4.09
N ASP A 92 17.96 0.76 -4.02
CA ASP A 92 19.17 0.47 -3.26
C ASP A 92 20.38 1.29 -3.72
N TYR A 93 20.43 1.65 -4.99
CA TYR A 93 21.51 2.44 -5.60
C TYR A 93 21.18 3.93 -5.67
N CYS A 94 19.98 4.33 -5.25
CA CYS A 94 19.48 5.68 -5.43
C CYS A 94 19.52 6.53 -4.16
N ASN A 95 19.58 7.84 -4.38
CA ASN A 95 19.27 8.84 -3.38
C ASN A 95 17.78 8.76 -3.05
N ILE A 96 17.44 8.37 -1.81
CA ILE A 96 16.06 8.13 -1.37
C ILE A 96 15.19 9.38 -1.50
N ARG A 97 15.73 10.55 -1.18
CA ARG A 97 15.05 11.84 -1.27
C ARG A 97 14.62 12.15 -2.69
N ARG A 98 15.54 12.07 -3.64
CA ARG A 98 15.28 12.40 -5.06
C ARG A 98 14.37 11.36 -5.71
N PHE A 99 14.60 10.09 -5.42
CA PHE A 99 13.84 8.99 -5.99
C PHE A 99 12.38 9.04 -5.54
N MET A 100 12.13 9.16 -4.23
CA MET A 100 10.79 9.27 -3.67
C MET A 100 10.08 10.55 -4.13
N ALA A 101 10.77 11.71 -4.14
CA ALA A 101 10.19 12.96 -4.59
C ALA A 101 9.76 12.90 -6.06
N THR A 102 10.58 12.30 -6.96
CA THR A 102 10.22 12.13 -8.37
C THR A 102 8.95 11.30 -8.53
N GLY A 103 8.85 10.16 -7.84
CA GLY A 103 7.65 9.31 -7.90
C GLY A 103 6.38 10.09 -7.50
N LEU A 104 6.45 10.86 -6.42
CA LEU A 104 5.30 11.64 -5.96
C LEU A 104 5.01 12.84 -6.87
N MET A 105 6.02 13.54 -7.38
CA MET A 105 5.82 14.67 -8.32
C MET A 105 5.16 14.22 -9.61
N VAL A 106 5.59 13.11 -10.21
CA VAL A 106 4.95 12.58 -11.41
C VAL A 106 3.52 12.12 -11.11
N SER A 107 3.29 11.47 -9.98
CA SER A 107 1.94 11.12 -9.52
C SER A 107 1.05 12.36 -9.33
N THR A 108 1.61 13.45 -8.83
CA THR A 108 0.95 14.76 -8.70
C THR A 108 0.50 15.31 -10.06
N VAL A 109 1.43 15.33 -11.03
CA VAL A 109 1.12 15.79 -12.41
C VAL A 109 0.03 14.92 -13.04
N ILE A 110 0.07 13.62 -12.82
CA ILE A 110 -0.94 12.67 -13.32
C ILE A 110 -2.31 12.98 -12.71
N ASN A 111 -2.40 13.16 -11.40
CA ASN A 111 -3.66 13.51 -10.76
C ASN A 111 -4.18 14.87 -11.29
N LEU A 112 -3.32 15.88 -11.40
CA LEU A 112 -3.71 17.18 -11.97
C LEU A 112 -4.23 17.01 -13.40
N LEU A 113 -3.52 16.25 -14.24
CA LEU A 113 -3.91 15.99 -15.63
C LEU A 113 -5.30 15.33 -15.69
N MET A 114 -5.57 14.32 -14.85
CA MET A 114 -6.88 13.67 -14.83
C MET A 114 -8.01 14.61 -14.40
N GLY A 115 -7.78 15.46 -13.39
CA GLY A 115 -8.75 16.49 -12.99
C GLY A 115 -9.01 17.51 -14.10
N VAL A 116 -7.97 18.02 -14.74
CA VAL A 116 -8.07 18.99 -15.84
C VAL A 116 -8.76 18.38 -17.06
N LEU A 117 -8.41 17.15 -17.44
CA LEU A 117 -9.09 16.45 -18.54
C LEU A 117 -10.58 16.24 -18.24
N GLY A 118 -10.94 15.98 -16.99
CA GLY A 118 -12.32 15.92 -16.55
C GLY A 118 -13.07 17.24 -16.78
N LEU A 119 -12.49 18.35 -16.32
CA LEU A 119 -13.08 19.69 -16.49
C LEU A 119 -13.22 20.11 -17.96
N LEU A 120 -12.22 19.78 -18.79
CA LEU A 120 -12.18 20.22 -20.19
C LEU A 120 -12.88 19.24 -21.16
N ARG A 121 -13.31 18.06 -20.70
CA ARG A 121 -13.88 17.02 -21.58
C ARG A 121 -15.06 17.50 -22.42
N GLY A 122 -15.95 18.31 -21.82
CA GLY A 122 -17.12 18.86 -22.50
C GLY A 122 -16.75 19.86 -23.59
N TRP A 123 -15.75 20.69 -23.34
CA TRP A 123 -15.25 21.69 -24.31
C TRP A 123 -14.57 21.04 -25.50
N TRP A 124 -13.88 19.92 -25.29
CA TRP A 124 -13.13 19.22 -26.35
C TRP A 124 -13.98 18.13 -27.05
N GLY A 125 -15.23 17.96 -26.66
CA GLY A 125 -16.07 16.88 -27.21
C GLY A 125 -15.47 15.48 -27.03
N MET A 126 -14.75 15.26 -25.93
CA MET A 126 -14.01 14.02 -25.69
C MET A 126 -15.00 12.88 -25.46
N SER A 127 -14.92 11.83 -26.29
CA SER A 127 -15.74 10.63 -26.12
C SER A 127 -15.35 9.85 -24.86
N SER A 128 -16.32 9.14 -24.25
CA SER A 128 -16.08 8.27 -23.10
C SER A 128 -15.01 7.20 -23.35
N THR A 129 -14.94 6.68 -24.59
CA THR A 129 -13.91 5.71 -25.00
C THR A 129 -12.50 6.33 -24.98
N LEU A 130 -12.35 7.55 -25.50
CA LEU A 130 -11.05 8.23 -25.49
C LEU A 130 -10.63 8.56 -24.06
N LEU A 131 -11.58 9.06 -23.24
CA LEU A 131 -11.30 9.34 -21.82
C LEU A 131 -10.87 8.06 -21.07
N PHE A 132 -11.57 6.94 -21.30
CA PHE A 132 -11.21 5.64 -20.73
C PHE A 132 -9.76 5.24 -21.08
N LEU A 133 -9.40 5.29 -22.37
CA LEU A 133 -8.06 4.92 -22.82
C LEU A 133 -6.99 5.80 -22.20
N VAL A 134 -7.21 7.12 -22.19
CA VAL A 134 -6.28 8.08 -21.59
C VAL A 134 -6.15 7.81 -20.09
N PHE A 135 -7.28 7.63 -19.39
CA PHE A 135 -7.26 7.34 -17.95
C PHE A 135 -6.56 6.02 -17.63
N ALA A 136 -6.78 4.97 -18.43
CA ALA A 136 -6.14 3.67 -18.23
C ALA A 136 -4.61 3.77 -18.37
N VAL A 137 -4.12 4.44 -19.40
CA VAL A 137 -2.68 4.64 -19.61
C VAL A 137 -2.07 5.51 -18.54
N VAL A 138 -2.66 6.67 -18.28
CA VAL A 138 -2.13 7.67 -17.33
C VAL A 138 -2.19 7.12 -15.90
N TRP A 139 -3.24 6.40 -15.54
CA TRP A 139 -3.36 5.78 -14.23
C TRP A 139 -2.42 4.57 -14.07
N GLY A 140 -2.16 3.82 -15.14
CA GLY A 140 -1.10 2.81 -15.17
C GLY A 140 0.28 3.40 -14.87
N ILE A 141 0.63 4.53 -15.52
CA ILE A 141 1.87 5.26 -15.24
C ILE A 141 1.90 5.73 -13.77
N ASN A 142 0.77 6.20 -13.23
CA ASN A 142 0.64 6.52 -11.81
C ASN A 142 1.02 5.31 -10.93
N GLY A 143 0.59 4.10 -11.31
CA GLY A 143 0.96 2.87 -10.61
C GLY A 143 2.47 2.67 -10.50
N TYR A 144 3.22 2.89 -11.59
CA TYR A 144 4.68 2.84 -11.56
C TYR A 144 5.26 3.89 -10.60
N CYS A 145 4.81 5.13 -10.70
CA CYS A 145 5.31 6.24 -9.87
C CYS A 145 4.98 6.04 -8.39
N GLN A 146 3.81 5.52 -8.08
CA GLN A 146 3.39 5.17 -6.73
C GLN A 146 4.26 4.06 -6.10
N SER A 147 4.80 3.15 -6.91
CA SER A 147 5.71 2.09 -6.45
C SER A 147 7.08 2.63 -5.99
N MET A 148 7.43 3.88 -6.33
CA MET A 148 8.64 4.55 -5.88
C MET A 148 8.55 5.10 -4.43
N GLY A 149 7.42 4.93 -3.75
CA GLY A 149 7.24 5.42 -2.37
C GLY A 149 7.75 4.45 -1.30
N ALA A 150 7.35 3.19 -1.36
CA ALA A 150 7.64 2.20 -0.31
C ALA A 150 9.12 1.80 -0.21
N PRO A 151 9.84 1.45 -1.30
CA PRO A 151 11.24 1.01 -1.21
C PRO A 151 12.15 2.07 -0.56
N PRO A 152 12.12 3.35 -0.96
CA PRO A 152 12.91 4.38 -0.29
C PRO A 152 12.60 4.53 1.20
N GLY A 153 11.32 4.37 1.57
CA GLY A 153 10.88 4.39 2.96
C GLY A 153 11.60 3.34 3.81
N VAL A 154 11.63 2.09 3.33
CA VAL A 154 12.31 0.98 4.02
C VAL A 154 13.83 1.17 4.00
N ILE A 155 14.41 1.61 2.88
CA ILE A 155 15.84 1.87 2.76
C ILE A 155 16.27 3.00 3.72
N SER A 156 15.44 4.02 3.92
CA SER A 156 15.73 5.08 4.89
C SER A 156 15.93 4.54 6.30
N LEU A 157 15.16 3.51 6.69
CA LEU A 157 15.34 2.87 8.00
C LEU A 157 16.70 2.16 8.09
N SER A 158 17.15 1.50 7.03
CA SER A 158 18.45 0.84 7.04
C SER A 158 19.63 1.83 7.09
N ARG A 159 19.47 3.02 6.51
CA ARG A 159 20.50 4.07 6.46
C ARG A 159 20.57 4.94 7.73
N TRP A 160 19.43 5.08 8.46
CA TRP A 160 19.31 6.00 9.59
C TRP A 160 19.11 5.32 10.95
N PHE A 161 18.83 4.01 11.00
CA PHE A 161 18.53 3.33 12.26
C PHE A 161 19.40 2.10 12.48
N PRO A 162 19.92 1.89 13.72
CA PRO A 162 20.61 0.66 14.08
C PRO A 162 19.65 -0.54 14.09
N LEU A 163 20.18 -1.74 13.92
CA LEU A 163 19.41 -2.97 13.77
C LEU A 163 18.38 -3.21 14.88
N ASN A 164 18.77 -2.92 16.13
CA ASN A 164 17.94 -3.12 17.32
C ASN A 164 16.70 -2.20 17.39
N ARG A 165 16.66 -1.12 16.61
CA ARG A 165 15.53 -0.17 16.56
C ARG A 165 14.72 -0.23 15.26
N ARG A 166 15.24 -0.85 14.21
CA ARG A 166 14.57 -0.90 12.89
C ARG A 166 13.17 -1.50 12.95
N GLY A 167 12.98 -2.55 13.77
CA GLY A 167 11.67 -3.21 13.89
C GLY A 167 10.56 -2.26 14.34
N THR A 168 10.78 -1.48 15.40
CA THR A 168 9.80 -0.52 15.90
C THR A 168 9.45 0.54 14.86
N PHE A 169 10.47 1.14 14.22
CA PHE A 169 10.24 2.17 13.21
C PHE A 169 9.63 1.62 11.92
N TYR A 170 9.96 0.38 11.56
CA TYR A 170 9.31 -0.33 10.45
C TYR A 170 7.81 -0.56 10.71
N SER A 171 7.43 -0.92 11.94
CA SER A 171 6.01 -1.09 12.30
C SER A 171 5.23 0.22 12.17
N ILE A 172 5.81 1.35 12.58
CA ILE A 172 5.19 2.68 12.41
C ILE A 172 5.05 3.02 10.92
N LEU A 173 6.11 2.82 10.14
CA LEU A 173 6.06 3.05 8.70
C LEU A 173 5.02 2.15 8.01
N SER A 174 4.89 0.91 8.44
CA SER A 174 3.92 -0.06 7.90
C SER A 174 2.46 0.25 8.26
N ALA A 175 2.20 1.06 9.30
CA ALA A 175 0.87 1.54 9.63
C ALA A 175 0.44 2.75 8.78
N THR A 176 1.40 3.46 8.17
CA THR A 176 1.14 4.67 7.36
C THR A 176 0.15 4.47 6.20
N PRO A 177 0.15 3.34 5.46
CA PRO A 177 -0.84 3.05 4.44
C PRO A 177 -2.28 3.17 4.91
N TYR A 178 -2.60 2.61 6.07
CA TYR A 178 -3.96 2.66 6.61
C TYR A 178 -4.36 4.08 6.99
N LEU A 179 -3.45 4.82 7.66
CA LEU A 179 -3.68 6.23 7.99
C LEU A 179 -3.87 7.06 6.72
N GLY A 180 -3.00 6.88 5.73
CA GLY A 180 -3.07 7.57 4.44
C GLY A 180 -4.37 7.28 3.71
N LYS A 181 -4.83 6.02 3.66
CA LYS A 181 -6.12 5.65 3.07
C LYS A 181 -7.29 6.26 3.80
N SER A 182 -7.34 6.15 5.13
CA SER A 182 -8.44 6.69 5.94
C SER A 182 -8.62 8.20 5.71
N LEU A 183 -7.54 8.96 5.87
CA LEU A 183 -7.56 10.42 5.62
C LEU A 183 -7.93 10.74 4.17
N SER A 184 -7.39 9.99 3.22
CA SER A 184 -7.67 10.22 1.79
C SER A 184 -9.14 10.02 1.48
N VAL A 185 -9.73 8.89 1.85
CA VAL A 185 -11.13 8.58 1.54
C VAL A 185 -12.06 9.58 2.21
N PHE A 186 -11.78 9.99 3.45
CA PHE A 186 -12.57 10.98 4.18
C PHE A 186 -12.55 12.35 3.48
N PHE A 187 -11.36 12.94 3.27
CA PHE A 187 -11.25 14.27 2.69
C PHE A 187 -11.64 14.32 1.22
N LEU A 188 -11.25 13.30 0.44
CA LEU A 188 -11.68 13.22 -0.97
C LEU A 188 -13.18 13.05 -1.11
N GLY A 189 -13.81 12.25 -0.22
CA GLY A 189 -15.26 12.11 -0.20
C GLY A 189 -15.98 13.43 0.03
N LEU A 190 -15.48 14.29 0.93
CA LEU A 190 -16.02 15.62 1.14
C LEU A 190 -15.83 16.52 -0.09
N VAL A 191 -14.63 16.58 -0.65
CA VAL A 191 -14.32 17.41 -1.84
C VAL A 191 -15.18 16.98 -3.03
N VAL A 192 -15.22 15.68 -3.33
CA VAL A 192 -15.98 15.14 -4.46
C VAL A 192 -17.49 15.37 -4.28
N GLY A 193 -17.98 15.19 -3.04
CA GLY A 193 -19.40 15.40 -2.75
C GLY A 193 -19.86 16.86 -2.83
N TRP A 194 -18.96 17.84 -2.60
CA TRP A 194 -19.31 19.26 -2.60
C TRP A 194 -19.12 19.95 -3.95
N ILE A 195 -18.03 19.65 -4.64
CA ILE A 195 -17.61 20.43 -5.82
C ILE A 195 -17.36 19.60 -7.09
N GLY A 196 -17.48 18.28 -7.01
CA GLY A 196 -17.37 17.38 -8.16
C GLY A 196 -16.13 16.49 -8.16
N TRP A 197 -16.19 15.44 -8.98
CA TRP A 197 -15.17 14.39 -9.02
C TRP A 197 -13.82 14.87 -9.60
N GLU A 198 -13.83 15.83 -10.50
CA GLU A 198 -12.65 16.44 -11.10
C GLU A 198 -11.75 17.08 -10.04
N TYR A 199 -12.38 17.74 -9.09
CA TYR A 199 -11.70 18.39 -7.96
C TYR A 199 -11.12 17.38 -6.97
N GLY A 200 -11.63 16.15 -6.91
CA GLY A 200 -11.01 15.07 -6.15
C GLY A 200 -9.59 14.78 -6.63
N PHE A 201 -9.35 14.75 -7.94
CA PHE A 201 -8.02 14.62 -8.50
C PHE A 201 -7.14 15.86 -8.29
N ILE A 202 -7.72 17.06 -8.44
CA ILE A 202 -6.99 18.34 -8.21
C ILE A 202 -6.56 18.43 -6.73
N PHE A 203 -7.43 18.10 -5.78
CA PHE A 203 -7.10 18.05 -4.36
C PHE A 203 -5.96 17.04 -4.08
N SER A 204 -6.02 15.89 -4.71
CA SER A 204 -4.94 14.89 -4.62
C SER A 204 -3.63 15.42 -5.18
N ALA A 205 -3.67 16.20 -6.26
CA ALA A 205 -2.48 16.86 -6.81
C ALA A 205 -1.89 17.88 -5.82
N ILE A 206 -2.74 18.69 -5.15
CA ILE A 206 -2.27 19.62 -4.10
C ILE A 206 -1.59 18.86 -2.96
N ALA A 207 -2.19 17.77 -2.49
CA ALA A 207 -1.58 16.91 -1.46
C ALA A 207 -0.23 16.32 -1.93
N GLY A 208 -0.11 15.95 -3.20
CA GLY A 208 1.13 15.47 -3.81
C GLY A 208 2.22 16.56 -3.88
N VAL A 209 1.87 17.82 -4.18
CA VAL A 209 2.81 18.96 -4.10
C VAL A 209 3.34 19.12 -2.67
N ILE A 210 2.44 19.12 -1.68
CA ILE A 210 2.81 19.23 -0.26
C ILE A 210 3.73 18.07 0.14
N GLY A 211 3.38 16.84 -0.22
CA GLY A 211 4.20 15.66 0.07
C GLY A 211 5.58 15.72 -0.57
N SER A 212 5.67 16.18 -1.82
CA SER A 212 6.94 16.38 -2.52
C SER A 212 7.81 17.43 -1.84
N ALA A 213 7.21 18.53 -1.41
CA ALA A 213 7.90 19.58 -0.63
C ALA A 213 8.39 19.01 0.71
N VAL A 214 7.58 18.24 1.44
CA VAL A 214 7.97 17.56 2.68
C VAL A 214 9.18 16.67 2.46
N ILE A 215 9.20 15.86 1.39
CA ILE A 215 10.35 15.01 1.06
C ILE A 215 11.60 15.86 0.80
N LEU A 216 11.48 16.87 -0.05
CA LEU A 216 12.60 17.70 -0.46
C LEU A 216 13.17 18.55 0.69
N ILE A 217 12.35 18.93 1.66
CA ILE A 217 12.78 19.74 2.80
C ILE A 217 13.27 18.86 3.96
N LEU A 218 12.54 17.79 4.32
CA LEU A 218 12.78 17.05 5.55
C LEU A 218 13.66 15.81 5.37
N VAL A 219 13.66 15.16 4.21
CA VAL A 219 14.37 13.89 4.03
C VAL A 219 15.83 14.13 3.68
N SER A 220 16.73 13.50 4.42
CA SER A 220 18.16 13.41 4.10
C SER A 220 18.50 11.99 3.65
N ASP A 221 19.43 11.86 2.70
CA ASP A 221 19.73 10.56 2.06
C ASP A 221 20.46 9.61 3.02
N THR A 222 21.62 10.04 3.52
CA THR A 222 22.46 9.28 4.45
C THR A 222 23.05 10.20 5.52
N PRO A 223 23.42 9.68 6.71
CA PRO A 223 24.14 10.45 7.72
C PRO A 223 25.43 11.04 7.18
N GLU A 224 26.19 10.26 6.40
CA GLU A 224 27.48 10.66 5.84
C GLU A 224 27.34 11.85 4.88
N SER A 225 26.23 11.92 4.15
CA SER A 225 25.92 13.06 3.28
C SER A 225 25.66 14.37 4.03
N CYS A 226 25.41 14.25 5.35
CA CYS A 226 25.20 15.37 6.27
C CYS A 226 26.44 15.65 7.14
N GLY A 227 27.58 15.01 6.88
CA GLY A 227 28.81 15.19 7.65
C GLY A 227 28.86 14.41 8.97
N LEU A 228 27.97 13.44 9.13
CA LEU A 228 27.93 12.55 10.28
C LEU A 228 28.68 11.23 10.00
N PRO A 229 29.15 10.51 11.04
CA PRO A 229 29.61 9.14 10.90
C PRO A 229 28.51 8.20 10.42
N SER A 230 28.89 7.02 9.93
CA SER A 230 27.93 5.97 9.55
C SER A 230 27.13 5.48 10.77
N VAL A 231 25.93 4.92 10.51
CA VAL A 231 25.10 4.37 11.61
C VAL A 231 25.79 3.24 12.34
N GLN A 232 26.60 2.42 11.63
CA GLN A 232 27.39 1.35 12.22
C GLN A 232 28.42 1.90 13.21
N GLU A 233 29.15 2.95 12.82
CA GLU A 233 30.12 3.63 13.71
C GLU A 233 29.42 4.26 14.93
N LEU A 234 28.24 4.87 14.73
CA LEU A 234 27.47 5.51 15.81
C LEU A 234 26.85 4.50 16.78
N SER A 235 26.53 3.31 16.35
CA SER A 235 25.89 2.27 17.17
C SER A 235 26.87 1.27 17.77
N GLY A 236 28.15 1.30 17.38
CA GLY A 236 29.14 0.31 17.79
C GLY A 236 28.82 -1.09 17.25
N GLU A 237 28.03 -1.20 16.19
CA GLU A 237 27.71 -2.47 15.55
C GLU A 237 28.93 -2.98 14.78
N GLU A 238 29.46 -4.14 15.17
CA GLU A 238 30.47 -4.81 14.37
C GLU A 238 29.92 -5.17 12.99
N PRO A 239 30.73 -5.00 11.92
CA PRO A 239 30.35 -5.49 10.59
C PRO A 239 30.08 -6.99 10.70
N ARG A 240 28.85 -7.40 10.54
CA ARG A 240 28.51 -8.84 10.51
C ARG A 240 29.23 -9.45 9.34
N ASN A 241 30.03 -10.47 9.61
CA ASN A 241 30.48 -11.39 8.58
C ASN A 241 29.23 -11.91 7.85
N THR A 242 28.96 -11.31 6.71
CA THR A 242 27.82 -11.68 5.90
C THR A 242 28.07 -13.11 5.46
N ASP A 243 27.16 -14.03 5.85
CA ASP A 243 27.18 -15.42 5.48
C ASP A 243 27.72 -15.66 4.08
N SER A 244 28.50 -16.68 3.90
CA SER A 244 29.31 -16.98 2.72
C SER A 244 28.52 -17.29 1.45
N MET A 245 27.18 -17.38 1.48
CA MET A 245 26.38 -17.67 0.28
C MET A 245 26.09 -16.42 -0.56
N PRO A 246 26.31 -16.49 -1.88
CA PRO A 246 25.96 -15.43 -2.81
C PRO A 246 24.46 -15.13 -2.78
N THR A 247 24.06 -13.86 -2.77
CA THR A 247 22.67 -13.40 -2.78
C THR A 247 21.84 -14.07 -3.90
N LYS A 248 22.45 -14.33 -5.05
CA LYS A 248 21.82 -14.99 -6.19
C LYS A 248 21.39 -16.44 -5.89
N GLU A 249 22.17 -17.18 -5.13
CA GLU A 249 21.81 -18.55 -4.73
C GLU A 249 20.68 -18.55 -3.72
N LEU A 250 20.71 -17.63 -2.76
CA LEU A 250 19.63 -17.45 -1.79
C LEU A 250 18.31 -17.07 -2.47
N GLN A 251 18.35 -16.17 -3.44
CA GLN A 251 17.17 -15.82 -4.25
C GLN A 251 16.62 -17.03 -5.02
N LYS A 252 17.50 -17.87 -5.58
CA LYS A 252 17.11 -19.11 -6.26
C LYS A 252 16.45 -20.11 -5.32
N MET A 253 16.95 -20.21 -4.09
CA MET A 253 16.32 -21.05 -3.04
C MET A 253 14.90 -20.56 -2.71
N VAL A 254 14.72 -19.27 -2.51
CA VAL A 254 13.40 -18.67 -2.25
C VAL A 254 12.41 -18.98 -3.36
N VAL A 255 12.81 -18.80 -4.63
CA VAL A 255 11.94 -19.06 -5.79
C VAL A 255 11.53 -20.54 -5.86
N ARG A 256 12.37 -21.46 -5.39
CA ARG A 256 12.11 -22.89 -5.41
C ARG A 256 11.39 -23.42 -4.17
N HIS A 257 11.28 -22.61 -3.11
CA HIS A 257 10.70 -23.04 -1.84
C HIS A 257 9.17 -23.15 -1.91
N PRO A 258 8.56 -24.33 -1.77
CA PRO A 258 7.12 -24.51 -1.94
C PRO A 258 6.29 -23.69 -0.95
N GLY A 259 6.77 -23.51 0.29
CA GLY A 259 6.12 -22.69 1.30
C GLY A 259 5.97 -21.22 0.87
N ILE A 260 6.91 -20.66 0.12
CA ILE A 260 6.80 -19.30 -0.41
C ILE A 260 5.65 -19.18 -1.42
N TRP A 261 5.45 -20.18 -2.28
CA TRP A 261 4.34 -20.19 -3.23
C TRP A 261 2.98 -20.33 -2.55
N ILE A 262 2.90 -21.14 -1.49
CA ILE A 262 1.68 -21.25 -0.67
C ILE A 262 1.35 -19.91 -0.02
N ILE A 263 2.34 -19.23 0.57
CA ILE A 263 2.16 -17.93 1.21
C ILE A 263 1.84 -16.87 0.15
N ALA A 264 2.50 -16.89 -1.01
CA ALA A 264 2.23 -15.99 -2.11
C ALA A 264 0.79 -16.12 -2.63
N LEU A 265 0.29 -17.36 -2.79
CA LEU A 265 -1.09 -17.63 -3.17
C LEU A 265 -2.08 -17.17 -2.09
N SER A 266 -1.79 -17.47 -0.82
CA SER A 266 -2.63 -17.01 0.31
C SER A 266 -2.68 -15.48 0.36
N SER A 267 -1.53 -14.83 0.21
CA SER A 267 -1.41 -13.37 0.19
C SER A 267 -2.15 -12.75 -1.00
N ALA A 268 -2.19 -13.43 -2.17
CA ALA A 268 -3.00 -12.99 -3.29
C ALA A 268 -4.48 -12.87 -2.91
N PHE A 269 -5.03 -13.88 -2.23
CA PHE A 269 -6.42 -13.84 -1.75
C PHE A 269 -6.64 -12.82 -0.62
N VAL A 270 -5.65 -12.61 0.27
CA VAL A 270 -5.70 -11.54 1.27
C VAL A 270 -5.84 -10.18 0.58
N TYR A 271 -5.07 -9.94 -0.48
CA TYR A 271 -5.12 -8.68 -1.23
C TYR A 271 -6.42 -8.51 -2.02
N ILE A 272 -6.95 -9.57 -2.64
CA ILE A 272 -8.29 -9.54 -3.26
C ILE A 272 -9.32 -9.09 -2.23
N THR A 273 -9.33 -9.70 -1.04
CA THR A 273 -10.30 -9.41 0.02
C THR A 273 -10.15 -7.97 0.54
N GLN A 274 -8.94 -7.53 0.82
CA GLN A 274 -8.67 -6.18 1.33
C GLN A 274 -9.03 -5.11 0.29
N HIS A 275 -8.63 -5.29 -0.97
CA HIS A 275 -8.89 -4.32 -2.04
C HIS A 275 -10.36 -4.32 -2.48
N ALA A 276 -11.11 -5.40 -2.27
CA ALA A 276 -12.55 -5.43 -2.48
C ALA A 276 -13.25 -4.31 -1.71
N VAL A 277 -13.03 -4.23 -0.41
CA VAL A 277 -13.65 -3.21 0.44
C VAL A 277 -13.03 -1.83 0.23
N SER A 278 -11.70 -1.71 0.14
CA SER A 278 -11.07 -0.39 -0.01
C SER A 278 -11.28 0.24 -1.39
N GLU A 279 -11.43 -0.55 -2.47
CA GLU A 279 -11.61 0.00 -3.83
C GLU A 279 -13.08 0.10 -4.27
N TRP A 280 -13.93 -0.81 -3.79
CA TRP A 280 -15.33 -0.92 -4.23
C TRP A 280 -16.34 -0.70 -3.11
N GLY A 281 -15.89 -0.63 -1.84
CA GLY A 281 -16.78 -0.49 -0.69
C GLY A 281 -17.60 0.81 -0.71
N VAL A 282 -17.03 1.93 -1.18
CA VAL A 282 -17.76 3.18 -1.35
C VAL A 282 -18.89 3.01 -2.37
N LEU A 283 -18.60 2.45 -3.55
CA LEU A 283 -19.62 2.19 -4.59
C LEU A 283 -20.68 1.21 -4.10
N PHE A 284 -20.28 0.13 -3.40
CA PHE A 284 -21.20 -0.83 -2.82
C PHE A 284 -22.17 -0.20 -1.81
N LEU A 285 -21.66 0.66 -0.91
CA LEU A 285 -22.50 1.37 0.04
C LEU A 285 -23.48 2.32 -0.65
N GLN A 286 -23.07 2.97 -1.74
CA GLN A 286 -23.91 3.92 -2.47
C GLN A 286 -24.97 3.20 -3.33
N LYS A 287 -24.55 2.28 -4.18
CA LYS A 287 -25.46 1.59 -5.14
C LYS A 287 -26.14 0.37 -4.54
N GLY A 288 -25.43 -0.39 -3.69
CA GLY A 288 -25.99 -1.60 -3.07
C GLY A 288 -26.84 -1.31 -1.84
N LYS A 289 -26.53 -0.24 -1.08
CA LYS A 289 -27.21 0.08 0.18
C LYS A 289 -27.86 1.48 0.23
N GLY A 290 -27.74 2.30 -0.82
CA GLY A 290 -28.42 3.60 -0.94
C GLY A 290 -27.82 4.73 -0.07
N TYR A 291 -26.57 4.62 0.41
CA TYR A 291 -25.93 5.68 1.18
C TYR A 291 -25.49 6.83 0.27
N SER A 292 -25.46 8.04 0.82
CA SER A 292 -24.81 9.20 0.16
C SER A 292 -23.30 8.96 0.05
N LEU A 293 -22.64 9.64 -0.90
CA LEU A 293 -21.18 9.58 -1.06
C LEU A 293 -20.48 9.94 0.26
N SER A 294 -20.92 10.98 0.94
CA SER A 294 -20.34 11.43 2.20
C SER A 294 -20.43 10.36 3.29
N SER A 295 -21.62 9.73 3.47
CA SER A 295 -21.79 8.66 4.46
C SER A 295 -20.99 7.42 4.10
N ALA A 296 -20.97 7.03 2.82
CA ALA A 296 -20.21 5.87 2.34
C ALA A 296 -18.71 6.04 2.55
N THR A 297 -18.16 7.21 2.21
CA THR A 297 -16.73 7.50 2.41
C THR A 297 -16.36 7.59 3.89
N GLN A 298 -17.23 8.12 4.75
CA GLN A 298 -17.01 8.11 6.20
C GLN A 298 -16.95 6.68 6.76
N ILE A 299 -17.89 5.81 6.39
CA ILE A 299 -17.90 4.41 6.82
C ILE A 299 -16.58 3.73 6.44
N ILE A 300 -16.13 3.87 5.20
CA ILE A 300 -14.88 3.25 4.73
C ILE A 300 -13.65 3.90 5.38
N ALA A 301 -13.64 5.20 5.58
CA ALA A 301 -12.53 5.88 6.26
C ALA A 301 -12.35 5.42 7.71
N PHE A 302 -13.44 5.25 8.46
CA PHE A 302 -13.39 4.67 9.82
C PHE A 302 -12.86 3.24 9.80
N SER A 303 -13.29 2.43 8.84
CA SER A 303 -12.83 1.05 8.70
C SER A 303 -11.31 0.98 8.51
N GLU A 304 -10.76 1.78 7.62
CA GLU A 304 -9.30 1.79 7.37
C GLU A 304 -8.48 2.16 8.63
N ALA A 305 -9.02 3.01 9.51
CA ALA A 305 -8.38 3.32 10.78
C ALA A 305 -8.23 2.10 11.70
N PHE A 306 -9.20 1.18 11.71
CA PHE A 306 -9.11 -0.07 12.49
C PHE A 306 -8.09 -1.06 11.93
N GLY A 307 -7.74 -0.97 10.65
CA GLY A 307 -6.67 -1.75 10.04
C GLY A 307 -5.30 -1.51 10.69
N ILE A 308 -5.05 -0.29 11.19
CA ILE A 308 -3.85 0.04 11.98
C ILE A 308 -3.77 -0.84 13.23
N ALA A 309 -4.87 -0.86 14.01
CA ALA A 309 -4.95 -1.67 15.23
C ALA A 309 -4.74 -3.17 14.92
N GLY A 310 -5.37 -3.68 13.84
CA GLY A 310 -5.22 -5.07 13.40
C GLY A 310 -3.77 -5.43 13.08
N THR A 311 -3.07 -4.56 12.36
CA THR A 311 -1.66 -4.77 11.99
C THR A 311 -0.75 -4.80 13.23
N VAL A 312 -0.97 -3.91 14.20
CA VAL A 312 -0.23 -3.88 15.47
C VAL A 312 -0.56 -5.11 16.33
N LEU A 313 -1.83 -5.48 16.40
CA LEU A 313 -2.28 -6.66 17.14
C LEU A 313 -1.70 -7.96 16.59
N ALA A 314 -1.42 -8.06 15.29
CA ALA A 314 -0.87 -9.26 14.67
C ALA A 314 0.40 -9.74 15.34
N GLY A 315 1.36 -8.85 15.56
CA GLY A 315 2.62 -9.16 16.23
C GLY A 315 2.41 -9.53 17.70
N TRP A 316 1.61 -8.74 18.42
CA TRP A 316 1.34 -8.97 19.83
C TRP A 316 0.59 -10.29 20.10
N LEU A 317 -0.45 -10.57 19.32
CA LEU A 317 -1.19 -11.84 19.40
C LEU A 317 -0.26 -13.03 19.15
N SER A 318 0.50 -12.96 18.07
CA SER A 318 1.37 -14.05 17.68
C SER A 318 2.50 -14.30 18.70
N ASP A 319 3.17 -13.24 19.15
CA ASP A 319 4.38 -13.41 19.97
C ASP A 319 4.05 -13.63 21.45
N ARG A 320 3.09 -12.86 22.01
CA ARG A 320 2.77 -12.92 23.44
C ARG A 320 1.63 -13.86 23.81
N VAL A 321 0.56 -13.89 23.00
CA VAL A 321 -0.62 -14.72 23.33
C VAL A 321 -0.44 -16.14 22.85
N PHE A 322 0.00 -16.33 21.62
CA PHE A 322 0.11 -17.63 20.98
C PHE A 322 1.55 -18.17 20.89
N LYS A 323 2.50 -17.56 21.63
CA LYS A 323 3.88 -18.06 21.82
C LYS A 323 4.59 -18.39 20.49
N GLY A 324 4.44 -17.53 19.49
CA GLY A 324 5.05 -17.71 18.16
C GLY A 324 4.22 -18.53 17.17
N ASN A 325 3.07 -19.04 17.56
CA ASN A 325 2.18 -19.72 16.61
C ASN A 325 1.46 -18.71 15.72
N ARG A 326 1.76 -18.75 14.42
CA ARG A 326 1.16 -17.84 13.42
C ARG A 326 -0.20 -18.30 12.91
N PHE A 327 -0.51 -19.60 13.02
CA PHE A 327 -1.71 -20.21 12.41
C PHE A 327 -2.99 -19.92 13.21
N VAL A 328 -2.93 -19.97 14.52
CA VAL A 328 -4.10 -19.71 15.38
C VAL A 328 -4.61 -18.27 15.23
N PRO A 329 -3.76 -17.21 15.32
CA PRO A 329 -4.20 -15.87 15.05
C PRO A 329 -4.82 -15.69 13.65
N VAL A 330 -4.21 -16.32 12.61
CA VAL A 330 -4.73 -16.28 11.24
C VAL A 330 -6.10 -16.92 11.14
N LEU A 331 -6.32 -18.09 11.77
CA LEU A 331 -7.61 -18.76 11.76
C LEU A 331 -8.70 -17.93 12.45
N ILE A 332 -8.44 -17.48 13.68
CA ILE A 332 -9.43 -16.70 14.46
C ILE A 332 -9.77 -15.39 13.73
N SER A 333 -8.76 -14.65 13.29
CA SER A 333 -8.98 -13.38 12.57
C SER A 333 -9.58 -13.62 11.18
N GLY A 334 -9.22 -14.70 10.49
CA GLY A 334 -9.81 -15.08 9.22
C GLY A 334 -11.31 -15.38 9.33
N LEU A 335 -11.73 -16.11 10.37
CA LEU A 335 -13.15 -16.37 10.65
C LEU A 335 -13.90 -15.09 11.01
N ALA A 336 -13.31 -14.22 11.83
CA ALA A 336 -13.89 -12.90 12.16
C ALA A 336 -14.01 -12.00 10.92
N CYS A 337 -12.99 -12.03 10.05
CA CYS A 337 -12.99 -11.32 8.77
C CYS A 337 -14.12 -11.81 7.86
N LEU A 338 -14.26 -13.12 7.69
CA LEU A 338 -15.31 -13.73 6.85
C LEU A 338 -16.71 -13.40 7.39
N ALA A 339 -16.92 -13.56 8.69
CA ALA A 339 -18.22 -13.28 9.32
C ALA A 339 -18.60 -11.80 9.19
N SER A 340 -17.66 -10.88 9.45
CA SER A 340 -17.92 -9.44 9.34
C SER A 340 -18.12 -8.98 7.88
N LEU A 341 -17.35 -9.55 6.95
CA LEU A 341 -17.53 -9.27 5.52
C LEU A 341 -18.88 -9.80 5.03
N ALA A 342 -19.27 -11.02 5.42
CA ALA A 342 -20.59 -11.57 5.08
C ALA A 342 -21.73 -10.72 5.66
N ALA A 343 -21.61 -10.29 6.93
CA ALA A 343 -22.59 -9.39 7.52
C ALA A 343 -22.66 -8.05 6.79
N PHE A 344 -21.52 -7.48 6.41
CA PHE A 344 -21.47 -6.23 5.63
C PHE A 344 -22.11 -6.38 4.26
N LEU A 345 -21.88 -7.48 3.56
CA LEU A 345 -22.38 -7.66 2.18
C LEU A 345 -23.85 -8.11 2.13
N LEU A 346 -24.28 -8.98 3.06
CA LEU A 346 -25.56 -9.67 2.97
C LEU A 346 -26.68 -9.06 3.82
N THR A 347 -26.37 -8.14 4.74
CA THR A 347 -27.39 -7.50 5.58
C THR A 347 -27.62 -6.04 5.17
N SER A 348 -28.85 -5.56 5.32
CA SER A 348 -29.19 -4.15 5.04
C SER A 348 -28.61 -3.16 6.07
N GLY A 349 -28.28 -3.58 7.25
CA GLY A 349 -27.69 -2.84 8.38
C GLY A 349 -27.77 -1.30 8.36
N GLY A 350 -28.09 -0.68 9.50
CA GLY A 350 -28.06 0.78 9.62
C GLY A 350 -26.61 1.33 9.59
N TYR A 351 -26.49 2.64 9.54
CA TYR A 351 -25.20 3.34 9.46
C TYR A 351 -24.16 2.85 10.49
N VAL A 352 -24.56 2.77 11.76
CA VAL A 352 -23.68 2.32 12.85
C VAL A 352 -23.26 0.85 12.68
N LEU A 353 -24.21 -0.03 12.28
CA LEU A 353 -23.89 -1.43 12.06
C LEU A 353 -22.91 -1.64 10.91
N ASN A 354 -23.02 -0.87 9.84
CA ASN A 354 -22.05 -0.93 8.74
C ASN A 354 -20.66 -0.46 9.19
N ILE A 355 -20.56 0.58 10.03
CA ILE A 355 -19.28 0.96 10.64
C ILE A 355 -18.70 -0.19 11.47
N VAL A 356 -19.52 -0.85 12.30
CA VAL A 356 -19.06 -1.98 13.13
C VAL A 356 -18.58 -3.14 12.24
N TYR A 357 -19.34 -3.52 11.22
CA TYR A 357 -18.96 -4.60 10.32
C TYR A 357 -17.63 -4.33 9.61
N VAL A 358 -17.46 -3.15 9.02
CA VAL A 358 -16.21 -2.82 8.31
C VAL A 358 -15.06 -2.56 9.28
N ALA A 359 -15.31 -2.09 10.51
CA ALA A 359 -14.28 -1.94 11.55
C ALA A 359 -13.74 -3.31 11.99
N VAL A 360 -14.63 -4.26 12.30
CA VAL A 360 -14.23 -5.64 12.65
C VAL A 360 -13.53 -6.31 11.47
N PHE A 361 -14.04 -6.13 10.25
CA PHE A 361 -13.39 -6.60 9.02
C PHE A 361 -11.96 -6.06 8.90
N SER A 362 -11.77 -4.74 9.01
CA SER A 362 -10.46 -4.10 8.83
C SER A 362 -9.47 -4.48 9.93
N LEU A 363 -9.93 -4.61 11.17
CA LEU A 363 -9.10 -5.12 12.26
C LEU A 363 -8.65 -6.57 11.98
N ALA A 364 -9.59 -7.42 11.59
CA ALA A 364 -9.34 -8.83 11.34
C ALA A 364 -8.45 -9.05 10.11
N ILE A 365 -8.76 -8.39 8.98
CA ILE A 365 -7.94 -8.49 7.77
C ILE A 365 -6.53 -7.88 7.99
N GLY A 366 -6.39 -6.87 8.84
CA GLY A 366 -5.10 -6.31 9.25
C GLY A 366 -4.19 -7.36 9.91
N VAL A 367 -4.77 -8.19 10.80
CA VAL A 367 -4.03 -9.33 11.41
C VAL A 367 -3.64 -10.35 10.37
N VAL A 368 -4.58 -10.78 9.51
CA VAL A 368 -4.32 -11.79 8.46
C VAL A 368 -3.26 -11.26 7.48
N TYR A 369 -3.41 -10.02 7.02
CA TYR A 369 -2.49 -9.35 6.11
C TYR A 369 -1.06 -9.32 6.67
N CYS A 370 -0.88 -8.80 7.89
CA CYS A 370 0.45 -8.69 8.50
C CYS A 370 1.08 -10.08 8.71
N THR A 371 0.28 -11.06 9.13
CA THR A 371 0.80 -12.39 9.44
C THR A 371 1.10 -13.18 8.17
N VAL A 372 0.16 -13.27 7.22
CA VAL A 372 0.33 -14.09 6.01
C VAL A 372 1.29 -13.43 5.02
N ALA A 373 1.05 -12.17 4.66
CA ALA A 373 1.88 -11.49 3.66
C ALA A 373 3.25 -11.04 4.16
N GLY A 374 3.45 -11.02 5.48
CA GLY A 374 4.69 -10.57 6.13
C GLY A 374 5.35 -11.66 6.97
N LEU A 375 4.85 -11.86 8.21
CA LEU A 375 5.54 -12.65 9.22
C LEU A 375 5.81 -14.10 8.80
N MET A 376 4.82 -14.79 8.21
CA MET A 376 5.01 -16.18 7.77
C MET A 376 6.05 -16.32 6.66
N ALA A 377 6.14 -15.34 5.76
CA ALA A 377 7.16 -15.33 4.73
C ALA A 377 8.57 -15.13 5.32
N LEU A 378 8.68 -14.35 6.41
CA LEU A 378 9.94 -14.14 7.11
C LEU A 378 10.40 -15.36 7.90
N ASP A 379 9.46 -16.11 8.46
CA ASP A 379 9.76 -17.26 9.31
C ASP A 379 10.34 -18.46 8.54
N ILE A 380 10.00 -18.60 7.24
CA ILE A 380 10.42 -19.76 6.42
C ILE A 380 11.65 -19.52 5.54
N VAL A 381 12.26 -18.33 5.59
CA VAL A 381 13.44 -18.01 4.79
C VAL A 381 14.60 -17.50 5.64
N PRO A 382 15.86 -17.74 5.23
CA PRO A 382 17.01 -17.12 5.87
C PRO A 382 16.89 -15.60 5.84
N ARG A 383 17.33 -14.92 6.91
CA ARG A 383 17.24 -13.44 7.05
C ARG A 383 17.74 -12.65 5.84
N LYS A 384 18.75 -13.17 5.12
CA LYS A 384 19.31 -12.55 3.90
C LYS A 384 18.44 -12.72 2.65
N ALA A 385 17.52 -13.68 2.63
CA ALA A 385 16.60 -13.94 1.53
C ALA A 385 15.22 -13.28 1.73
N THR A 386 15.04 -12.58 2.83
CA THR A 386 13.80 -11.90 3.22
C THR A 386 13.27 -10.98 2.12
N GLY A 387 14.15 -10.19 1.51
CA GLY A 387 13.78 -9.26 0.43
C GLY A 387 13.20 -9.98 -0.78
N ALA A 388 13.81 -11.09 -1.21
CA ALA A 388 13.33 -11.90 -2.32
C ALA A 388 11.97 -12.54 -2.01
N ALA A 389 11.80 -13.07 -0.78
CA ALA A 389 10.53 -13.67 -0.34
C ALA A 389 9.39 -12.65 -0.33
N LEU A 390 9.60 -11.49 0.29
CA LEU A 390 8.61 -10.41 0.31
C LEU A 390 8.35 -9.83 -1.09
N GLY A 391 9.36 -9.84 -1.97
CA GLY A 391 9.23 -9.45 -3.37
C GLY A 391 8.29 -10.37 -4.14
N MET A 392 8.46 -11.70 -4.00
CA MET A 392 7.60 -12.71 -4.64
C MET A 392 6.16 -12.65 -4.11
N VAL A 393 6.02 -12.64 -2.78
CA VAL A 393 4.70 -12.52 -2.14
C VAL A 393 4.02 -11.22 -2.56
N GLY A 394 4.76 -10.10 -2.58
CA GLY A 394 4.25 -8.80 -3.01
C GLY A 394 3.83 -8.77 -4.48
N LEU A 395 4.62 -9.37 -5.39
CA LEU A 395 4.27 -9.47 -6.81
C LEU A 395 2.93 -10.20 -6.97
N ALA A 396 2.79 -11.40 -6.39
CA ALA A 396 1.55 -12.18 -6.44
C ALA A 396 0.35 -11.39 -5.88
N SER A 397 0.56 -10.69 -4.76
CA SER A 397 -0.46 -9.89 -4.09
C SER A 397 -0.98 -8.75 -4.97
N TYR A 398 -0.10 -7.98 -5.60
CA TYR A 398 -0.51 -6.84 -6.42
C TYR A 398 -1.04 -7.24 -7.80
N VAL A 399 -0.55 -8.36 -8.37
CA VAL A 399 -1.17 -8.97 -9.55
C VAL A 399 -2.61 -9.39 -9.23
N ALA A 400 -2.82 -10.03 -8.07
CA ALA A 400 -4.15 -10.41 -7.61
C ALA A 400 -5.06 -9.19 -7.35
N ALA A 401 -4.53 -8.09 -6.81
CA ALA A 401 -5.28 -6.84 -6.68
C ALA A 401 -5.69 -6.26 -8.04
N GLY A 402 -4.84 -6.37 -9.06
CA GLY A 402 -5.18 -5.99 -10.42
C GLY A 402 -6.30 -6.85 -11.00
N ILE A 403 -6.21 -8.19 -10.85
CA ILE A 403 -7.25 -9.12 -11.26
C ILE A 403 -8.57 -8.81 -10.53
N GLN A 404 -8.51 -8.56 -9.23
CA GLN A 404 -9.67 -8.21 -8.41
C GLN A 404 -10.40 -6.98 -8.96
N ASN A 405 -9.68 -5.93 -9.33
CA ASN A 405 -10.31 -4.72 -9.87
C ASN A 405 -11.02 -4.98 -11.20
N ALA A 406 -10.37 -5.72 -12.13
CA ALA A 406 -11.00 -6.09 -13.41
C ALA A 406 -12.24 -6.95 -13.17
N VAL A 407 -12.10 -8.05 -12.44
CA VAL A 407 -13.18 -9.02 -12.19
C VAL A 407 -14.36 -8.33 -11.48
N SER A 408 -14.09 -7.54 -10.44
CA SER A 408 -15.16 -6.80 -9.74
C SER A 408 -15.84 -5.80 -10.66
N GLY A 409 -15.09 -5.07 -11.49
CA GLY A 409 -15.66 -4.12 -12.44
C GLY A 409 -16.56 -4.79 -13.46
N PHE A 410 -16.17 -5.94 -14.00
CA PHE A 410 -17.00 -6.72 -14.94
C PHE A 410 -18.23 -7.34 -14.27
N MET A 411 -18.09 -7.87 -13.04
CA MET A 411 -19.21 -8.46 -12.32
C MET A 411 -20.26 -7.43 -11.89
N ILE A 412 -19.85 -6.19 -11.58
CA ILE A 412 -20.76 -5.11 -11.17
C ILE A 412 -21.36 -4.40 -12.40
N GLY A 413 -20.74 -4.50 -13.56
CA GLY A 413 -20.96 -3.65 -14.75
C GLY A 413 -22.26 -3.92 -15.52
N GLY A 414 -23.25 -4.66 -14.98
CA GLY A 414 -24.60 -4.76 -15.52
C GLY A 414 -25.43 -3.51 -15.23
N ASN A 415 -26.53 -3.32 -15.99
CA ASN A 415 -27.41 -2.16 -15.83
C ASN A 415 -28.08 -2.04 -14.44
N ASP A 416 -28.14 -3.14 -13.69
CA ASP A 416 -28.87 -3.22 -12.41
C ASP A 416 -28.00 -3.20 -11.16
N PHE A 417 -26.67 -3.02 -11.29
CA PHE A 417 -25.73 -3.05 -10.16
C PHE A 417 -25.95 -4.27 -9.24
N ASP A 418 -26.06 -5.48 -9.82
CA ASP A 418 -26.13 -6.70 -9.01
C ASP A 418 -24.78 -7.00 -8.34
N PHE A 419 -24.72 -6.79 -7.04
CA PHE A 419 -23.54 -7.10 -6.24
C PHE A 419 -23.49 -8.58 -5.79
N THR A 420 -24.45 -9.40 -6.10
CA THR A 420 -24.48 -10.80 -5.65
C THR A 420 -23.30 -11.62 -6.16
N PRO A 421 -22.96 -11.61 -7.48
CA PRO A 421 -21.84 -12.40 -7.98
C PRO A 421 -20.50 -11.93 -7.42
N VAL A 422 -20.30 -10.61 -7.34
CA VAL A 422 -19.04 -10.04 -6.84
C VAL A 422 -18.89 -10.24 -5.33
N SER A 423 -20.00 -10.21 -4.57
CA SER A 423 -19.99 -10.53 -3.14
C SER A 423 -19.55 -11.96 -2.88
N LEU A 424 -20.03 -12.91 -3.67
CA LEU A 424 -19.59 -14.30 -3.59
C LEU A 424 -18.09 -14.44 -3.89
N PHE A 425 -17.60 -13.77 -4.93
CA PHE A 425 -16.18 -13.76 -5.27
C PHE A 425 -15.32 -13.21 -4.11
N TRP A 426 -15.74 -12.12 -3.46
CA TRP A 426 -15.04 -11.55 -2.32
C TRP A 426 -15.08 -12.45 -1.08
N LEU A 427 -16.21 -13.10 -0.79
CA LEU A 427 -16.35 -14.03 0.33
C LEU A 427 -15.50 -15.30 0.15
N VAL A 428 -15.51 -15.88 -1.06
CA VAL A 428 -14.67 -17.04 -1.39
C VAL A 428 -13.19 -16.67 -1.28
N SER A 429 -12.81 -15.51 -1.77
CA SER A 429 -11.42 -15.02 -1.63
C SER A 429 -11.02 -14.82 -0.18
N CYS A 430 -11.93 -14.27 0.64
CA CYS A 430 -11.71 -14.13 2.08
C CYS A 430 -11.49 -15.50 2.75
N LEU A 431 -12.32 -16.50 2.45
CA LEU A 431 -12.17 -17.85 2.96
C LEU A 431 -10.81 -18.46 2.58
N LEU A 432 -10.43 -18.38 1.31
CA LEU A 432 -9.16 -18.92 0.82
C LEU A 432 -7.94 -18.22 1.41
N SER A 433 -8.04 -16.92 1.74
CA SER A 433 -6.94 -16.12 2.29
C SER A 433 -6.34 -16.69 3.58
N PHE A 434 -7.16 -17.28 4.46
CA PHE A 434 -6.72 -17.86 5.72
C PHE A 434 -6.77 -19.40 5.74
N LEU A 435 -7.63 -20.01 4.93
CA LEU A 435 -7.78 -21.45 4.90
C LEU A 435 -6.55 -22.13 4.28
N ILE A 436 -6.02 -21.59 3.18
CA ILE A 436 -4.83 -22.13 2.51
C ILE A 436 -3.64 -22.26 3.47
N PRO A 437 -3.17 -21.20 4.17
CA PRO A 437 -2.03 -21.32 5.06
C PRO A 437 -2.33 -22.23 6.27
N VAL A 438 -3.57 -22.24 6.77
CA VAL A 438 -3.96 -23.08 7.91
C VAL A 438 -3.95 -24.56 7.52
N LEU A 439 -4.49 -24.93 6.35
CA LEU A 439 -4.46 -26.32 5.87
C LEU A 439 -3.03 -26.79 5.51
N SER A 440 -2.20 -25.87 5.04
CA SER A 440 -0.80 -26.16 4.67
C SER A 440 0.17 -26.05 5.85
N TRP A 441 -0.30 -25.95 7.09
CA TRP A 441 0.54 -25.71 8.27
C TRP A 441 1.67 -26.73 8.47
N LYS A 442 1.44 -28.00 8.10
CA LYS A 442 2.47 -29.07 8.18
C LYS A 442 3.64 -28.79 7.23
N LEU A 443 3.34 -28.36 6.00
CA LEU A 443 4.35 -28.01 5.00
C LEU A 443 5.11 -26.73 5.37
N LEU A 444 4.45 -25.80 6.07
CA LEU A 444 5.05 -24.53 6.50
C LEU A 444 5.86 -24.67 7.80
N LYS A 445 5.63 -25.71 8.61
CA LYS A 445 6.39 -26.00 9.84
C LYS A 445 7.58 -26.95 9.64
N SER A 446 7.65 -27.68 8.54
CA SER A 446 8.65 -28.72 8.31
C SER A 446 10.04 -28.18 7.93
N HIS A 447 10.26 -26.88 8.07
CA HIS A 447 11.52 -26.18 7.82
C HIS A 447 11.78 -25.15 8.90
#